data_0a1bd94a752b029cfac5816b97379159
#
_entry.id   0a1bd94a752b029cfac5816b97379159
#
_cell.length_a   1.000
_cell.length_b   1.000
_cell.length_c   1.000
_cell.angle_alpha   90.00
_cell.angle_beta   90.00
_cell.angle_gamma   90.00
#
_symmetry.space_group_name_H-M   'P 1'
#
loop_
_entity.id
_entity.type
_entity.pdbx_description
1 polymer ?
#
loop_
_entity_poly.entity_id
_entity_poly.type
_entity_poly.pdbx_seq_one_letter_code
_entity_poly.pdbx_strand_id
1 'polypeptide(L)'
;MNIDRAWDWTDRVVKVLDSVRGAEEVCLMKAPVTKGQAAMEFLAVHPVKYPFMAICYTWEDVEAALRVKGLRLEAVEMIAFDEKSPLFGQDAVRRAHDRGLLAWVNAIRLGDGLRDRLYAGLDDDRSIAISPEEGWLRLRDMGFDIIQTDWPAAVKVALEKEKENGGQIKVRC
;
A
#
# COMPACT_ATOMS: atom_id res chain seq x y z
N MET A 1 -2.23 -7.59 -9.98
CA MET A 1 -1.40 -6.55 -10.66
C MET A 1 -1.79 -5.19 -10.11
N ASN A 2 -0.81 -4.35 -9.70
CA ASN A 2 -1.06 -2.98 -9.24
C ASN A 2 -1.11 -2.03 -10.44
N ILE A 3 -2.22 -1.29 -10.61
CA ILE A 3 -2.42 -0.29 -11.68
C ILE A 3 -2.12 1.08 -11.08
N ASP A 4 -0.86 1.50 -11.23
CA ASP A 4 -0.36 2.76 -10.68
C ASP A 4 -0.54 3.93 -11.64
N ARG A 5 -0.72 5.15 -11.10
CA ARG A 5 -0.81 6.42 -11.83
C ARG A 5 -1.87 6.46 -12.93
N ALA A 6 -2.93 5.66 -12.79
CA ALA A 6 -4.01 5.55 -13.74
C ALA A 6 -5.27 6.36 -13.36
N TRP A 7 -5.25 7.11 -12.26
CA TRP A 7 -6.43 7.80 -11.74
C TRP A 7 -6.97 8.91 -12.65
N ASP A 8 -6.11 9.55 -13.45
CA ASP A 8 -6.53 10.54 -14.45
C ASP A 8 -7.12 9.89 -15.73
N TRP A 9 -6.99 8.57 -15.86
CA TRP A 9 -7.37 7.78 -17.02
C TRP A 9 -8.24 6.56 -16.67
N THR A 10 -8.85 6.58 -15.48
CA THR A 10 -9.57 5.43 -14.91
C THR A 10 -10.60 4.85 -15.87
N ASP A 11 -11.39 5.71 -16.52
CA ASP A 11 -12.39 5.30 -17.50
C ASP A 11 -11.82 4.52 -18.69
N ARG A 12 -10.67 4.95 -19.20
CA ARG A 12 -9.97 4.29 -20.31
C ARG A 12 -9.33 2.98 -19.88
N VAL A 13 -8.70 2.97 -18.72
CA VAL A 13 -8.06 1.76 -18.16
C VAL A 13 -9.12 0.70 -17.87
N VAL A 14 -10.21 1.06 -17.20
CA VAL A 14 -11.30 0.14 -16.86
C VAL A 14 -11.95 -0.41 -18.12
N LYS A 15 -12.15 0.40 -19.17
CA LYS A 15 -12.67 -0.09 -20.46
C LYS A 15 -11.79 -1.20 -21.06
N VAL A 16 -10.47 -1.13 -20.90
CA VAL A 16 -9.57 -2.21 -21.34
C VAL A 16 -9.68 -3.40 -20.40
N LEU A 17 -9.68 -3.19 -19.09
CA LEU A 17 -9.78 -4.25 -18.10
C LEU A 17 -11.09 -5.04 -18.24
N ASP A 18 -12.22 -4.39 -18.52
CA ASP A 18 -13.52 -5.03 -18.74
C ASP A 18 -13.51 -6.00 -19.92
N SER A 19 -12.59 -5.85 -20.88
CA SER A 19 -12.41 -6.80 -21.98
C SER A 19 -11.58 -8.03 -21.61
N VAL A 20 -10.96 -8.04 -20.41
CA VAL A 20 -10.10 -9.12 -19.92
C VAL A 20 -10.85 -9.90 -18.84
N ARG A 21 -11.16 -11.15 -19.11
CA ARG A 21 -11.85 -12.02 -18.17
C ARG A 21 -11.06 -12.18 -16.86
N GLY A 22 -11.70 -11.90 -15.73
CA GLY A 22 -11.11 -12.04 -14.40
C GLY A 22 -10.16 -10.90 -14.01
N ALA A 23 -10.11 -9.79 -14.76
CA ALA A 23 -9.30 -8.64 -14.41
C ALA A 23 -9.65 -8.07 -13.03
N GLU A 24 -10.92 -8.12 -12.64
CA GLU A 24 -11.46 -7.68 -11.35
C GLU A 24 -10.97 -8.51 -10.15
N GLU A 25 -10.38 -9.67 -10.40
CA GLU A 25 -9.81 -10.52 -9.36
C GLU A 25 -8.31 -10.27 -9.14
N VAL A 26 -7.62 -9.76 -10.17
CA VAL A 26 -6.15 -9.66 -10.17
C VAL A 26 -5.60 -8.24 -10.33
N CYS A 27 -6.45 -7.27 -10.68
CA CYS A 27 -6.06 -5.88 -10.87
C CYS A 27 -6.49 -5.02 -9.69
N LEU A 28 -5.51 -4.43 -9.00
CA LEU A 28 -5.72 -3.46 -7.92
C LEU A 28 -5.58 -2.06 -8.49
N MET A 29 -6.65 -1.29 -8.47
CA MET A 29 -6.65 0.13 -8.83
C MET A 29 -6.21 0.96 -7.64
N LYS A 30 -5.49 2.07 -7.88
CA LYS A 30 -5.13 2.98 -6.78
C LYS A 30 -5.15 4.45 -7.18
N ALA A 31 -5.38 5.32 -6.19
CA ALA A 31 -5.27 6.75 -6.36
C ALA A 31 -4.97 7.46 -5.02
N PRO A 32 -4.28 8.61 -5.04
CA PRO A 32 -4.25 9.51 -3.90
C PRO A 32 -5.66 10.03 -3.62
N VAL A 33 -6.13 9.94 -2.38
CA VAL A 33 -7.48 10.41 -2.01
C VAL A 33 -7.67 11.89 -2.37
N THR A 34 -6.62 12.69 -2.17
CA THR A 34 -6.64 14.13 -2.45
C THR A 34 -6.75 14.51 -3.94
N LYS A 35 -6.40 13.58 -4.85
CA LYS A 35 -6.40 13.82 -6.32
C LYS A 35 -7.27 12.84 -7.10
N GLY A 36 -7.64 11.72 -6.49
CA GLY A 36 -8.32 10.61 -7.16
C GLY A 36 -9.83 10.54 -6.90
N GLN A 37 -10.47 11.61 -6.45
CA GLN A 37 -11.91 11.60 -6.14
C GLN A 37 -12.74 11.13 -7.33
N ALA A 38 -12.50 11.67 -8.54
CA ALA A 38 -13.20 11.28 -9.74
C ALA A 38 -13.02 9.77 -10.08
N ALA A 39 -11.81 9.24 -9.87
CA ALA A 39 -11.53 7.81 -10.06
C ALA A 39 -12.30 6.94 -9.04
N MET A 40 -12.33 7.35 -7.78
CA MET A 40 -13.07 6.63 -6.72
C MET A 40 -14.58 6.65 -7.00
N GLU A 41 -15.14 7.81 -7.36
CA GLU A 41 -16.55 7.97 -7.70
C GLU A 41 -16.92 7.14 -8.94
N PHE A 42 -16.08 7.15 -9.98
CA PHE A 42 -16.28 6.32 -11.18
C PHE A 42 -16.30 4.83 -10.83
N LEU A 43 -15.31 4.34 -10.08
CA LEU A 43 -15.22 2.93 -9.68
C LEU A 43 -16.36 2.52 -8.74
N ALA A 44 -16.82 3.45 -7.90
CA ALA A 44 -17.93 3.21 -6.97
C ALA A 44 -19.25 2.90 -7.68
N VAL A 45 -19.51 3.52 -8.82
CA VAL A 45 -20.75 3.30 -9.61
C VAL A 45 -20.56 2.29 -10.75
N HIS A 46 -19.31 1.93 -11.07
CA HIS A 46 -19.00 0.97 -12.13
C HIS A 46 -19.60 -0.42 -11.81
N PRO A 47 -20.21 -1.13 -12.78
CA PRO A 47 -20.84 -2.43 -12.53
C PRO A 47 -19.83 -3.51 -12.09
N VAL A 48 -18.65 -3.55 -12.69
CA VAL A 48 -17.54 -4.43 -12.26
C VAL A 48 -16.77 -3.76 -11.12
N LYS A 49 -16.63 -4.48 -10.01
CA LYS A 49 -16.01 -3.94 -8.78
C LYS A 49 -14.53 -4.31 -8.71
N TYR A 50 -13.68 -3.44 -9.24
CA TYR A 50 -12.24 -3.59 -9.10
C TYR A 50 -11.79 -3.31 -7.67
N PRO A 51 -10.88 -4.14 -7.09
CA PRO A 51 -10.24 -3.82 -5.83
C PRO A 51 -9.55 -2.46 -5.91
N PHE A 52 -9.71 -1.65 -4.87
CA PHE A 52 -9.14 -0.31 -4.81
C PHE A 52 -8.26 -0.14 -3.57
N MET A 53 -7.14 0.54 -3.75
CA MET A 53 -6.24 0.97 -2.69
C MET A 53 -6.18 2.50 -2.65
N ALA A 54 -6.49 3.06 -1.49
CA ALA A 54 -6.40 4.49 -1.27
C ALA A 54 -4.97 4.88 -0.84
N ILE A 55 -4.33 5.81 -1.56
CA ILE A 55 -3.06 6.40 -1.13
C ILE A 55 -3.39 7.54 -0.17
N CYS A 56 -2.96 7.39 1.08
CA CYS A 56 -3.34 8.24 2.20
C CYS A 56 -2.13 8.85 2.88
N TYR A 57 -2.25 10.12 3.27
CA TYR A 57 -1.26 10.88 4.02
C TYR A 57 -1.73 11.14 5.47
N THR A 58 -3.04 11.07 5.69
CA THR A 58 -3.69 11.31 6.98
C THR A 58 -4.82 10.30 7.23
N TRP A 59 -5.31 10.25 8.47
CA TRP A 59 -6.50 9.46 8.80
C TRP A 59 -7.78 10.01 8.17
N GLU A 60 -7.85 11.32 7.94
CA GLU A 60 -8.94 11.98 7.24
C GLU A 60 -9.07 11.45 5.81
N ASP A 61 -7.94 11.16 5.14
CA ASP A 61 -7.93 10.53 3.81
C ASP A 61 -8.52 9.11 3.88
N VAL A 62 -8.11 8.30 4.85
CA VAL A 62 -8.65 6.94 5.04
C VAL A 62 -10.16 6.99 5.26
N GLU A 63 -10.64 7.86 6.15
CA GLU A 63 -12.05 8.00 6.44
C GLU A 63 -12.83 8.57 5.23
N ALA A 64 -12.19 9.42 4.40
CA ALA A 64 -12.80 9.91 3.17
C ALA A 64 -13.01 8.78 2.15
N ALA A 65 -12.01 7.91 1.96
CA ALA A 65 -12.12 6.76 1.07
C ALA A 65 -13.20 5.77 1.55
N LEU A 66 -13.28 5.49 2.87
CA LEU A 66 -14.29 4.63 3.47
C LEU A 66 -15.73 5.14 3.29
N ARG A 67 -15.92 6.47 3.16
CA ARG A 67 -17.24 7.06 2.91
C ARG A 67 -17.73 6.92 1.47
N VAL A 68 -16.89 6.53 0.51
CA VAL A 68 -17.28 6.36 -0.89
C VAL A 68 -18.09 5.06 -1.05
N LYS A 69 -19.42 5.20 -0.98
CA LYS A 69 -20.34 4.05 -1.07
C LYS A 69 -20.23 3.35 -2.41
N GLY A 70 -20.05 2.03 -2.39
CA GLY A 70 -19.95 1.20 -3.56
C GLY A 70 -18.53 1.05 -4.12
N LEU A 71 -17.54 1.75 -3.56
CA LEU A 71 -16.13 1.50 -3.83
C LEU A 71 -15.71 0.20 -3.12
N ARG A 72 -15.03 -0.69 -3.84
CA ARG A 72 -14.41 -1.90 -3.28
C ARG A 72 -13.04 -1.55 -2.70
N LEU A 73 -13.03 -0.85 -1.56
CA LEU A 73 -11.82 -0.46 -0.86
C LEU A 73 -11.25 -1.67 -0.10
N GLU A 74 -10.08 -2.17 -0.53
CA GLU A 74 -9.42 -3.36 0.03
C GLU A 74 -8.18 -3.00 0.86
N ALA A 75 -7.51 -1.89 0.49
CA ALA A 75 -6.22 -1.55 1.09
C ALA A 75 -6.03 -0.04 1.24
N VAL A 76 -5.09 0.32 2.11
CA VAL A 76 -4.57 1.68 2.25
C VAL A 76 -3.05 1.67 2.06
N GLU A 77 -2.57 2.51 1.13
CA GLU A 77 -1.15 2.81 0.99
C GLU A 77 -0.82 3.98 1.93
N MET A 78 -0.03 3.70 2.95
CA MET A 78 0.29 4.64 4.00
C MET A 78 1.56 5.43 3.65
N ILE A 79 1.43 6.75 3.50
CA ILE A 79 2.56 7.66 3.29
C ILE A 79 2.86 8.41 4.58
N ALA A 80 4.08 8.24 5.07
CA ALA A 80 4.57 8.86 6.30
C ALA A 80 5.97 9.42 6.06
N PHE A 81 6.09 10.73 5.83
CA PHE A 81 7.40 11.34 5.52
C PHE A 81 8.35 11.40 6.73
N ASP A 82 7.80 11.30 7.93
CA ASP A 82 8.55 11.24 9.19
C ASP A 82 7.80 10.40 10.24
N GLU A 83 8.47 10.10 11.36
CA GLU A 83 7.92 9.29 12.45
C GLU A 83 6.81 10.00 13.26
N LYS A 84 6.55 11.29 13.02
CA LYS A 84 5.45 12.04 13.65
C LYS A 84 4.18 11.97 12.82
N SER A 85 4.24 11.39 11.62
CA SER A 85 3.05 11.20 10.79
C SER A 85 2.00 10.37 11.53
N PRO A 86 0.71 10.75 11.44
CA PRO A 86 -0.37 9.97 12.06
C PRO A 86 -0.53 8.57 11.43
N LEU A 87 0.08 8.32 10.27
CA LEU A 87 0.08 7.02 9.61
C LEU A 87 1.37 6.22 9.86
N PHE A 88 2.27 6.70 10.74
CA PHE A 88 3.49 5.98 11.07
C PHE A 88 3.30 5.01 12.24
N GLY A 89 3.90 3.82 12.12
CA GLY A 89 4.05 2.87 13.22
C GLY A 89 2.96 1.81 13.31
N GLN A 90 3.18 0.85 14.21
CA GLN A 90 2.34 -0.33 14.41
C GLN A 90 0.88 0.02 14.76
N ASP A 91 0.66 1.08 15.54
CA ASP A 91 -0.70 1.50 15.91
C ASP A 91 -1.49 1.98 14.70
N ALA A 92 -0.84 2.64 13.75
CA ALA A 92 -1.46 3.04 12.50
C ALA A 92 -1.85 1.81 11.66
N VAL A 93 -0.97 0.84 11.53
CA VAL A 93 -1.25 -0.41 10.81
C VAL A 93 -2.42 -1.16 11.45
N ARG A 94 -2.39 -1.33 12.79
CA ARG A 94 -3.50 -1.97 13.52
C ARG A 94 -4.83 -1.25 13.30
N ARG A 95 -4.82 0.08 13.31
CA ARG A 95 -6.02 0.88 13.06
C ARG A 95 -6.59 0.70 11.65
N ALA A 96 -5.75 0.42 10.63
CA ALA A 96 -6.22 0.05 9.29
C ALA A 96 -6.86 -1.34 9.30
N HIS A 97 -6.22 -2.31 9.95
CA HIS A 97 -6.76 -3.66 10.12
C HIS A 97 -8.11 -3.67 10.84
N ASP A 98 -8.28 -2.85 11.88
CA ASP A 98 -9.56 -2.71 12.62
C ASP A 98 -10.70 -2.20 11.71
N ARG A 99 -10.36 -1.59 10.56
CA ARG A 99 -11.30 -1.17 9.51
C ARG A 99 -11.49 -2.18 8.39
N GLY A 100 -10.86 -3.35 8.51
CA GLY A 100 -10.88 -4.39 7.49
C GLY A 100 -10.00 -4.10 6.26
N LEU A 101 -9.05 -3.17 6.36
CA LEU A 101 -8.16 -2.78 5.27
C LEU A 101 -6.80 -3.46 5.40
N LEU A 102 -6.25 -3.89 4.27
CA LEU A 102 -4.84 -4.25 4.18
C LEU A 102 -3.97 -2.98 4.24
N ALA A 103 -2.85 -3.06 4.94
CA ALA A 103 -1.88 -1.99 5.03
C ALA A 103 -0.73 -2.20 4.04
N TRP A 104 -0.55 -1.24 3.14
CA TRP A 104 0.53 -1.22 2.15
C TRP A 104 1.52 -0.12 2.50
N VAL A 105 2.81 -0.42 2.38
CA VAL A 105 3.90 0.53 2.56
C VAL A 105 4.86 0.51 1.37
N ASN A 106 5.46 1.67 1.09
CA ASN A 106 6.51 1.81 0.09
C ASN A 106 7.89 1.83 0.75
N ALA A 107 8.68 0.79 0.50
CA ALA A 107 10.11 0.79 0.77
C ALA A 107 10.92 1.38 -0.40
N ILE A 108 10.29 1.60 -1.57
CA ILE A 108 10.94 2.27 -2.69
C ILE A 108 11.29 3.72 -2.35
N ARG A 109 12.35 4.22 -2.98
CA ARG A 109 12.77 5.61 -2.89
C ARG A 109 12.58 6.29 -4.25
N LEU A 110 11.90 7.43 -4.28
CA LEU A 110 11.59 8.13 -5.54
C LEU A 110 12.70 9.09 -5.98
N GLY A 111 13.60 9.48 -5.08
CA GLY A 111 14.69 10.42 -5.31
C GLY A 111 15.45 10.75 -4.02
N ASP A 112 16.23 11.84 -4.02
CA ASP A 112 17.11 12.20 -2.90
C ASP A 112 16.49 13.14 -1.87
N GLY A 113 15.28 13.66 -2.13
CA GLY A 113 14.56 14.56 -1.22
C GLY A 113 13.95 13.84 -0.02
N LEU A 114 13.68 14.60 1.05
CA LEU A 114 13.01 14.04 2.24
C LEU A 114 11.62 13.47 1.93
N ARG A 115 10.90 14.06 0.97
CA ARG A 115 9.57 13.58 0.55
C ARG A 115 9.63 12.39 -0.41
N ASP A 116 10.83 12.05 -0.91
CA ASP A 116 11.03 10.88 -1.76
C ASP A 116 11.19 9.61 -0.92
N ARG A 117 11.34 9.75 0.40
CA ARG A 117 11.32 8.69 1.41
C ARG A 117 9.90 8.52 1.92
N LEU A 118 9.15 7.63 1.33
CA LEU A 118 7.70 7.55 1.48
C LEU A 118 7.23 7.03 2.85
N TYR A 119 8.15 6.41 3.63
CA TYR A 119 7.83 5.93 4.97
C TYR A 119 9.00 6.14 5.96
N ALA A 120 9.21 7.42 6.35
CA ALA A 120 10.19 7.87 7.35
C ALA A 120 11.62 7.33 7.13
N GLY A 121 11.98 7.00 5.88
CA GLY A 121 13.30 6.46 5.53
C GLY A 121 13.49 4.99 5.93
N LEU A 122 12.42 4.25 6.21
CA LEU A 122 12.44 2.79 6.25
C LEU A 122 12.30 2.28 4.81
N ASP A 123 13.39 2.35 4.06
CA ASP A 123 13.41 2.16 2.62
C ASP A 123 14.43 1.08 2.18
N ASP A 124 14.45 0.80 0.88
CA ASP A 124 15.33 -0.18 0.26
C ASP A 124 16.81 0.17 0.47
N ASP A 125 17.15 1.47 0.34
CA ASP A 125 18.53 1.92 0.55
C ASP A 125 19.00 1.63 1.97
N ARG A 126 18.17 1.91 2.97
CA ARG A 126 18.47 1.62 4.38
C ARG A 126 18.62 0.12 4.61
N SER A 127 17.75 -0.67 4.00
CA SER A 127 17.75 -2.13 4.15
C SER A 127 18.99 -2.79 3.52
N ILE A 128 19.49 -2.24 2.43
CA ILE A 128 20.64 -2.74 1.70
C ILE A 128 21.96 -2.20 2.28
N ALA A 129 22.02 -0.88 2.54
CA ALA A 129 23.25 -0.24 2.96
C ALA A 129 23.58 -0.42 4.45
N ILE A 130 22.57 -0.61 5.30
CA ILE A 130 22.76 -0.83 6.75
C ILE A 130 22.44 -2.29 7.07
N SER A 131 21.15 -2.64 7.12
CA SER A 131 20.71 -4.03 7.29
C SER A 131 19.20 -4.18 7.00
N PRO A 132 18.73 -5.38 6.63
CA PRO A 132 17.31 -5.66 6.47
C PRO A 132 16.47 -5.36 7.73
N GLU A 133 17.05 -5.54 8.93
CA GLU A 133 16.40 -5.28 10.22
C GLU A 133 16.05 -3.79 10.40
N GLU A 134 16.88 -2.91 9.85
CA GLU A 134 16.70 -1.47 9.94
C GLU A 134 15.68 -0.90 8.95
N GLY A 135 15.24 -1.70 8.00
CA GLY A 135 14.26 -1.32 6.98
C GLY A 135 13.13 -2.35 6.84
N TRP A 136 13.26 -3.30 5.93
CA TRP A 136 12.19 -4.24 5.54
C TRP A 136 11.63 -5.05 6.71
N LEU A 137 12.48 -5.57 7.60
CA LEU A 137 12.01 -6.38 8.73
C LEU A 137 11.30 -5.50 9.76
N ARG A 138 11.73 -4.26 9.95
CA ARG A 138 11.03 -3.29 10.79
C ARG A 138 9.62 -2.96 10.23
N LEU A 139 9.47 -2.82 8.90
CA LEU A 139 8.17 -2.64 8.27
C LEU A 139 7.26 -3.86 8.48
N ARG A 140 7.80 -5.06 8.29
CA ARG A 140 7.08 -6.31 8.59
C ARG A 140 6.62 -6.35 10.05
N ASP A 141 7.50 -6.00 11.00
CA ASP A 141 7.21 -6.05 12.44
C ASP A 141 6.17 -5.00 12.88
N MET A 142 6.03 -3.93 12.12
CA MET A 142 4.92 -3.00 12.27
C MET A 142 3.57 -3.60 11.83
N GLY A 143 3.60 -4.74 11.09
CA GLY A 143 2.41 -5.47 10.68
C GLY A 143 1.90 -5.16 9.28
N PHE A 144 2.70 -4.53 8.42
CA PHE A 144 2.32 -4.29 7.03
C PHE A 144 2.09 -5.60 6.28
N ASP A 145 0.99 -5.66 5.52
CA ASP A 145 0.63 -6.82 4.71
C ASP A 145 1.40 -6.84 3.39
N ILE A 146 1.68 -5.66 2.85
CA ILE A 146 2.32 -5.51 1.53
C ILE A 146 3.43 -4.46 1.63
N ILE A 147 4.63 -4.84 1.20
CA ILE A 147 5.80 -3.96 1.10
C ILE A 147 6.16 -3.82 -0.37
N GLN A 148 6.01 -2.62 -0.94
CA GLN A 148 6.49 -2.32 -2.28
C GLN A 148 7.99 -2.03 -2.23
N THR A 149 8.77 -2.74 -3.05
CA THR A 149 10.23 -2.68 -3.07
C THR A 149 10.75 -2.87 -4.49
N ASP A 150 11.91 -2.28 -4.79
CA ASP A 150 12.67 -2.55 -6.03
C ASP A 150 13.52 -3.83 -5.90
N TRP A 151 13.60 -4.43 -4.71
CA TRP A 151 14.43 -5.59 -4.38
C TRP A 151 13.64 -6.79 -3.85
N PRO A 152 12.60 -7.26 -4.55
CA PRO A 152 11.69 -8.30 -4.01
C PRO A 152 12.40 -9.62 -3.66
N ALA A 153 13.44 -10.00 -4.41
CA ALA A 153 14.22 -11.19 -4.12
C ALA A 153 15.02 -11.06 -2.81
N ALA A 154 15.59 -9.87 -2.54
CA ALA A 154 16.32 -9.61 -1.30
C ALA A 154 15.39 -9.58 -0.09
N VAL A 155 14.23 -8.94 -0.21
CA VAL A 155 13.18 -8.95 0.85
C VAL A 155 12.77 -10.37 1.16
N LYS A 156 12.51 -11.20 0.14
CA LYS A 156 12.15 -12.61 0.33
C LYS A 156 13.21 -13.37 1.14
N VAL A 157 14.48 -13.24 0.77
CA VAL A 157 15.60 -13.88 1.49
C VAL A 157 15.69 -13.40 2.94
N ALA A 158 15.51 -12.09 3.19
CA ALA A 158 15.54 -11.55 4.55
C ALA A 158 14.40 -12.13 5.41
N LEU A 159 13.18 -12.22 4.86
CA LEU A 159 12.03 -12.80 5.54
C LEU A 159 12.18 -14.31 5.81
N GLU A 160 12.80 -15.06 4.90
CA GLU A 160 13.02 -16.51 5.04
C GLU A 160 14.09 -16.81 6.12
N LYS A 161 15.19 -16.09 6.15
CA LYS A 161 16.24 -16.22 7.18
C LYS A 161 15.72 -15.97 8.60
N GLU A 162 14.83 -15.01 8.77
CA GLU A 162 14.19 -14.73 10.06
C GLU A 162 13.30 -15.90 10.52
N LYS A 163 12.60 -16.56 9.60
CA LYS A 163 11.80 -17.77 9.93
C LYS A 163 12.67 -18.90 10.46
N GLU A 164 13.82 -19.12 9.84
CA GLU A 164 14.78 -20.16 10.25
C GLU A 164 15.42 -19.85 11.61
N ASN A 165 15.62 -18.58 11.93
CA ASN A 165 16.17 -18.12 13.21
C ASN A 165 15.15 -18.05 14.37
N GLY A 166 13.90 -18.54 14.18
CA GLY A 166 12.89 -18.70 15.24
C GLY A 166 11.95 -17.51 15.41
N GLY A 167 11.88 -16.61 14.45
CA GLY A 167 10.86 -15.56 14.40
C GLY A 167 9.46 -16.14 14.17
N GLN A 168 8.56 -16.01 15.15
CA GLN A 168 7.15 -16.38 14.96
C GLN A 168 6.48 -15.39 14.01
N ILE A 169 6.30 -15.77 12.75
CA ILE A 169 5.46 -15.01 11.82
C ILE A 169 3.99 -15.31 12.14
N LYS A 170 3.30 -14.35 12.71
CA LYS A 170 1.82 -14.38 12.74
C LYS A 170 1.31 -14.06 11.33
N VAL A 171 1.22 -15.07 10.47
CA VAL A 171 0.42 -14.97 9.25
C VAL A 171 -1.04 -15.08 9.67
N ARG A 172 -1.81 -14.01 9.51
CA ARG A 172 -3.28 -14.10 9.54
C ARG A 172 -3.73 -14.61 8.17
N CYS A 173 -4.25 -15.82 8.14
CA CYS A 173 -5.07 -16.33 7.05
C CYS A 173 -6.42 -15.63 7.05
#